data_a4e1c3d92c5ef7758b3e70ef6e084a10
#
_entry.id   a4e1c3d92c5ef7758b3e70ef6e084a10
#
_cell.length_a   1.000
_cell.length_b   1.000
_cell.length_c   1.000
_cell.angle_alpha   90.00
_cell.angle_beta   90.00
_cell.angle_gamma   90.00
#
_symmetry.space_group_name_H-M   'P 1'
#
loop_
_entity.id
_entity.type
_entity.pdbx_description
1 polymer ?
#
loop_
_entity_poly.entity_id
_entity_poly.type
_entity_poly.pdbx_seq_one_letter_code
_entity_poly.pdbx_strand_id
1 'polypeptide(L)'
;MNIFEMAQIPLNKAIETMELDAGAAAIIAVPERTLEVSIPVKMDDGTTKVFTGYRSQHSTILGPAKGGVRYHQNVSMDEVKTLAFWMTCKCAVAGLPYGGGKGGIIVDPAKLSKAELERLTRGYIDKIAPIIGEKRDIPAPDMNTNAQIMGWMMDEYSKLNGQYEPGFITGKAISVGGSLGRTAATGRGVVVAALEALKLKGIQPHEATAAVQGFGNVGSWTAKLFCDAGVKVIALSDVYGAIFKEDGFDCYDVDAYVKKTGSVIGYPGSKAISNAELLAMDVTVLAPCAIELQLTMENAAAVQASIICEGANGPTTPEADDILEAKGVMVIPDILANGGGVTVSYFEWVQNLYRYFWPEKEVIEKQNALMRKAFKAVYEKAKQYNVTLRVAAYIVALGSLEEAMKIRGMV
;
A
#
# COMPACT_ATOMS: atom_id res chain seq x y z
N MET A 1 -13.73 -14.27 8.77
CA MET A 1 -13.17 -12.99 9.27
C MET A 1 -12.90 -12.10 8.07
N ASN A 2 -13.35 -10.87 8.07
CA ASN A 2 -13.02 -9.90 7.01
C ASN A 2 -11.69 -9.19 7.32
N ILE A 3 -11.12 -8.49 6.33
CA ILE A 3 -9.80 -7.82 6.45
C ILE A 3 -9.76 -6.80 7.61
N PHE A 4 -10.89 -6.17 7.92
CA PHE A 4 -10.99 -5.24 9.04
C PHE A 4 -10.87 -5.95 10.39
N GLU A 5 -11.62 -7.03 10.57
CA GLU A 5 -11.57 -7.84 11.79
C GLU A 5 -10.15 -8.41 12.00
N MET A 6 -9.47 -8.82 10.91
CA MET A 6 -8.08 -9.29 10.96
C MET A 6 -7.12 -8.21 11.45
N ALA A 7 -7.28 -6.97 11.00
CA ALA A 7 -6.40 -5.87 11.42
C ALA A 7 -6.61 -5.46 12.88
N GLN A 8 -7.80 -5.72 13.45
CA GLN A 8 -8.07 -5.41 14.86
C GLN A 8 -7.26 -6.31 15.82
N ILE A 9 -6.92 -7.53 15.44
CA ILE A 9 -6.19 -8.46 16.31
C ILE A 9 -4.80 -7.91 16.66
N PRO A 10 -3.90 -7.65 15.71
CA PRO A 10 -2.58 -7.09 16.03
C PRO A 10 -2.65 -5.67 16.60
N LEU A 11 -3.67 -4.89 16.24
CA LEU A 11 -3.92 -3.57 16.82
C LEU A 11 -4.24 -3.67 18.32
N ASN A 12 -5.19 -4.52 18.71
CA ASN A 12 -5.56 -4.70 20.11
C ASN A 12 -4.38 -5.22 20.93
N LYS A 13 -3.63 -6.19 20.39
CA LYS A 13 -2.40 -6.69 21.01
C LYS A 13 -1.35 -5.58 21.19
N ALA A 14 -1.23 -4.65 20.22
CA ALA A 14 -0.34 -3.51 20.35
C ALA A 14 -0.80 -2.51 21.43
N ILE A 15 -2.10 -2.19 21.49
CA ILE A 15 -2.72 -1.32 22.49
C ILE A 15 -2.43 -1.85 23.92
N GLU A 16 -2.69 -3.15 24.13
CA GLU A 16 -2.45 -3.82 25.41
C GLU A 16 -0.96 -3.85 25.76
N THR A 17 -0.10 -4.21 24.78
CA THR A 17 1.34 -4.39 25.01
C THR A 17 2.04 -3.07 25.37
N MET A 18 1.64 -1.95 24.78
CA MET A 18 2.26 -0.66 25.04
C MET A 18 1.56 0.16 26.13
N GLU A 19 0.48 -0.38 26.71
CA GLU A 19 -0.36 0.30 27.70
C GLU A 19 -0.82 1.69 27.19
N LEU A 20 -1.37 1.71 25.94
CA LEU A 20 -1.79 2.94 25.29
C LEU A 20 -2.78 3.70 26.17
N ASP A 21 -2.60 5.03 26.30
CA ASP A 21 -3.53 5.89 27.02
C ASP A 21 -4.97 5.70 26.55
N ALA A 22 -5.91 5.58 27.50
CA ALA A 22 -7.30 5.27 27.20
C ALA A 22 -7.99 6.37 26.36
N GLY A 23 -7.62 7.65 26.56
CA GLY A 23 -8.12 8.77 25.75
C GLY A 23 -7.57 8.70 24.32
N ALA A 24 -6.28 8.38 24.19
CA ALA A 24 -5.65 8.16 22.88
C ALA A 24 -6.31 7.00 22.13
N ALA A 25 -6.55 5.87 22.81
CA ALA A 25 -7.23 4.72 22.24
C ALA A 25 -8.65 5.08 21.76
N ALA A 26 -9.40 5.83 22.55
CA ALA A 26 -10.76 6.27 22.20
C ALA A 26 -10.78 7.19 20.96
N ILE A 27 -9.80 8.11 20.84
CA ILE A 27 -9.67 9.00 19.67
C ILE A 27 -9.31 8.19 18.43
N ILE A 28 -8.38 7.24 18.53
CA ILE A 28 -7.92 6.42 17.39
C ILE A 28 -8.99 5.41 16.93
N ALA A 29 -9.92 5.03 17.79
CA ALA A 29 -10.96 4.05 17.48
C ALA A 29 -11.97 4.53 16.43
N VAL A 30 -12.07 5.84 16.17
CA VAL A 30 -13.09 6.43 15.31
C VAL A 30 -12.48 7.44 14.32
N PRO A 31 -13.03 7.57 13.10
CA PRO A 31 -12.60 8.63 12.19
C PRO A 31 -13.06 10.01 12.68
N GLU A 32 -12.21 11.02 12.48
CA GLU A 32 -12.56 12.43 12.76
C GLU A 32 -13.80 12.88 11.98
N ARG A 33 -13.95 12.40 10.74
CA ARG A 33 -15.12 12.68 9.91
C ARG A 33 -15.25 11.68 8.75
N THR A 34 -16.50 11.42 8.37
CA THR A 34 -16.84 10.68 7.15
C THR A 34 -17.96 11.41 6.43
N LEU A 35 -17.79 11.65 5.14
CA LEU A 35 -18.76 12.28 4.26
C LEU A 35 -19.31 11.27 3.28
N GLU A 36 -20.63 11.19 3.17
CA GLU A 36 -21.36 10.51 2.10
C GLU A 36 -21.95 11.53 1.15
N VAL A 37 -21.83 11.31 -0.14
CA VAL A 37 -22.28 12.25 -1.17
C VAL A 37 -23.05 11.54 -2.27
N SER A 38 -24.08 12.24 -2.80
CA SER A 38 -24.80 11.85 -4.00
C SER A 38 -24.25 12.60 -5.20
N ILE A 39 -23.89 11.87 -6.25
CA ILE A 39 -23.25 12.39 -7.45
C ILE A 39 -24.17 12.17 -8.66
N PRO A 40 -24.98 13.16 -9.07
CA PRO A 40 -25.78 13.06 -10.27
C PRO A 40 -24.88 13.19 -11.52
N VAL A 41 -25.00 12.22 -12.42
CA VAL A 41 -24.23 12.18 -13.69
C VAL A 41 -25.19 12.06 -14.85
N LYS A 42 -25.05 12.95 -15.85
CA LYS A 42 -25.75 12.81 -17.11
C LYS A 42 -25.07 11.75 -17.96
N MET A 43 -25.79 10.68 -18.25
CA MET A 43 -25.30 9.56 -19.06
C MET A 43 -25.29 9.90 -20.54
N ASP A 44 -24.58 9.11 -21.34
CA ASP A 44 -24.46 9.33 -22.80
C ASP A 44 -25.79 9.11 -23.52
N ASP A 45 -26.68 8.32 -22.93
CA ASP A 45 -28.06 8.11 -23.45
C ASP A 45 -29.04 9.26 -23.10
N GLY A 46 -28.55 10.30 -22.40
CA GLY A 46 -29.35 11.45 -21.98
C GLY A 46 -30.09 11.28 -20.66
N THR A 47 -30.05 10.11 -20.04
CA THR A 47 -30.63 9.90 -18.70
C THR A 47 -29.74 10.50 -17.60
N THR A 48 -30.26 10.62 -16.38
CA THR A 48 -29.46 11.00 -15.21
C THR A 48 -29.40 9.83 -14.26
N LYS A 49 -28.16 9.42 -13.89
CA LYS A 49 -27.90 8.41 -12.89
C LYS A 49 -27.23 9.06 -11.68
N VAL A 50 -27.65 8.65 -10.47
CA VAL A 50 -27.05 9.13 -9.22
C VAL A 50 -26.17 8.03 -8.65
N PHE A 51 -24.90 8.37 -8.37
CA PHE A 51 -23.92 7.48 -7.75
C PHE A 51 -23.70 7.93 -6.31
N THR A 52 -23.35 6.97 -5.43
CA THR A 52 -22.97 7.26 -4.05
C THR A 52 -21.45 7.26 -3.94
N GLY A 53 -20.89 8.28 -3.30
CA GLY A 53 -19.46 8.38 -3.00
C GLY A 53 -19.22 8.63 -1.52
N TYR A 54 -18.05 8.23 -1.04
CA TYR A 54 -17.63 8.38 0.35
C TYR A 54 -16.24 9.03 0.40
N ARG A 55 -15.98 9.85 1.44
CA ARG A 55 -14.65 10.26 1.87
C ARG A 55 -14.56 10.22 3.38
N SER A 56 -13.65 9.40 3.92
CA SER A 56 -13.34 9.34 5.35
C SER A 56 -11.97 9.95 5.63
N GLN A 57 -11.89 10.81 6.62
CA GLN A 57 -10.68 11.34 7.23
C GLN A 57 -10.60 10.70 8.62
N HIS A 58 -9.73 9.70 8.74
CA HIS A 58 -9.61 8.97 9.99
C HIS A 58 -8.86 9.80 11.03
N SER A 59 -7.74 10.40 10.64
CA SER A 59 -6.93 11.21 11.56
C SER A 59 -6.19 12.31 10.83
N THR A 60 -6.04 13.47 11.47
CA THR A 60 -5.17 14.58 11.07
C THR A 60 -4.15 14.94 12.16
N ILE A 61 -3.92 14.05 13.10
CA ILE A 61 -3.03 14.27 14.26
C ILE A 61 -1.59 14.54 13.80
N LEU A 62 -1.06 13.76 12.87
CA LEU A 62 0.30 13.90 12.34
C LEU A 62 0.41 14.83 11.13
N GLY A 63 -0.71 15.21 10.52
CA GLY A 63 -0.76 16.06 9.33
C GLY A 63 -2.02 15.83 8.50
N PRO A 64 -2.11 16.38 7.28
CA PRO A 64 -3.29 16.25 6.45
C PRO A 64 -3.63 14.77 6.19
N ALA A 65 -4.93 14.46 6.11
CA ALA A 65 -5.38 13.13 5.79
C ALA A 65 -4.84 12.69 4.40
N LYS A 66 -4.48 11.43 4.24
CA LYS A 66 -3.90 10.89 3.01
C LYS A 66 -4.47 9.52 2.66
N GLY A 67 -4.92 9.34 1.42
CA GLY A 67 -5.33 8.01 0.98
C GLY A 67 -6.04 7.98 -0.36
N GLY A 68 -6.10 6.79 -0.96
CA GLY A 68 -6.64 6.54 -2.28
C GLY A 68 -8.15 6.73 -2.39
N VAL A 69 -8.63 6.82 -3.64
CA VAL A 69 -10.05 6.80 -4.00
C VAL A 69 -10.30 5.56 -4.85
N ARG A 70 -11.18 4.67 -4.37
CA ARG A 70 -11.50 3.38 -5.00
C ARG A 70 -12.80 3.49 -5.81
N TYR A 71 -12.81 2.95 -7.02
CA TYR A 71 -14.03 2.78 -7.82
C TYR A 71 -14.35 1.30 -7.89
N HIS A 72 -15.38 0.88 -7.15
CA HIS A 72 -15.80 -0.52 -7.15
C HIS A 72 -17.26 -0.64 -6.70
N GLN A 73 -17.98 -1.63 -7.24
CA GLN A 73 -19.40 -1.84 -6.94
C GLN A 73 -19.69 -2.23 -5.49
N ASN A 74 -18.70 -2.77 -4.78
CA ASN A 74 -18.83 -3.23 -3.40
C ASN A 74 -18.30 -2.22 -2.38
N VAL A 75 -17.93 -1.00 -2.81
CA VAL A 75 -17.50 0.06 -1.87
C VAL A 75 -18.59 0.32 -0.86
N SER A 76 -18.24 0.35 0.42
CA SER A 76 -19.11 0.69 1.52
C SER A 76 -18.47 1.75 2.43
N MET A 77 -19.30 2.40 3.25
CA MET A 77 -18.83 3.36 4.24
C MET A 77 -17.88 2.72 5.24
N ASP A 78 -18.17 1.51 5.70
CA ASP A 78 -17.36 0.81 6.70
C ASP A 78 -15.99 0.39 6.10
N GLU A 79 -15.98 -0.07 4.86
CA GLU A 79 -14.73 -0.33 4.14
C GLU A 79 -13.86 0.94 4.04
N VAL A 80 -14.47 2.08 3.67
CA VAL A 80 -13.76 3.35 3.52
C VAL A 80 -13.20 3.84 4.86
N LYS A 81 -13.96 3.74 5.96
CA LYS A 81 -13.47 4.06 7.32
C LYS A 81 -12.29 3.20 7.73
N THR A 82 -12.40 1.89 7.51
CA THR A 82 -11.35 0.91 7.82
C THR A 82 -10.05 1.19 7.08
N LEU A 83 -10.16 1.39 5.77
CA LEU A 83 -9.00 1.68 4.93
C LEU A 83 -8.39 3.06 5.25
N ALA A 84 -9.19 4.02 5.75
CA ALA A 84 -8.67 5.30 6.24
C ALA A 84 -7.86 5.13 7.54
N PHE A 85 -8.31 4.26 8.47
CA PHE A 85 -7.54 3.88 9.64
C PHE A 85 -6.20 3.23 9.27
N TRP A 86 -6.20 2.26 8.34
CA TRP A 86 -4.96 1.65 7.87
C TRP A 86 -4.00 2.64 7.24
N MET A 87 -4.52 3.64 6.54
CA MET A 87 -3.68 4.72 6.01
C MET A 87 -3.05 5.55 7.13
N THR A 88 -3.77 5.82 8.25
CA THR A 88 -3.18 6.47 9.43
C THR A 88 -2.00 5.67 9.96
N CYS A 89 -2.19 4.36 10.20
CA CYS A 89 -1.12 3.50 10.71
C CYS A 89 0.06 3.42 9.73
N LYS A 90 -0.21 3.23 8.43
CA LYS A 90 0.82 3.14 7.39
C LYS A 90 1.66 4.41 7.29
N CYS A 91 1.04 5.59 7.32
CA CYS A 91 1.75 6.87 7.30
C CYS A 91 2.59 7.06 8.56
N ALA A 92 2.06 6.70 9.73
CA ALA A 92 2.77 6.80 11.01
C ALA A 92 3.99 5.87 11.08
N VAL A 93 3.85 4.59 10.66
CA VAL A 93 4.99 3.64 10.59
C VAL A 93 6.08 4.14 9.66
N ALA A 94 5.71 4.70 8.51
CA ALA A 94 6.67 5.28 7.57
C ALA A 94 7.30 6.60 8.05
N GLY A 95 6.84 7.15 9.17
CA GLY A 95 7.31 8.42 9.73
C GLY A 95 6.97 9.63 8.86
N LEU A 96 5.82 9.57 8.17
CA LEU A 96 5.37 10.62 7.26
C LEU A 96 4.47 11.64 8.00
N PRO A 97 4.54 12.92 7.66
CA PRO A 97 3.70 13.96 8.26
C PRO A 97 2.28 13.95 7.63
N TYR A 98 1.63 12.80 7.71
CA TYR A 98 0.31 12.55 7.19
C TYR A 98 -0.57 11.85 8.23
N GLY A 99 -1.83 12.20 8.23
CA GLY A 99 -2.87 11.36 8.78
C GLY A 99 -3.36 10.31 7.79
N GLY A 100 -4.56 9.77 8.03
CA GLY A 100 -5.17 8.77 7.18
C GLY A 100 -6.51 9.21 6.60
N GLY A 101 -6.70 8.97 5.33
CA GLY A 101 -7.95 9.18 4.63
C GLY A 101 -8.21 8.09 3.59
N LYS A 102 -9.46 7.95 3.20
CA LYS A 102 -9.87 7.03 2.13
C LYS A 102 -11.13 7.54 1.46
N GLY A 103 -11.25 7.34 0.18
CA GLY A 103 -12.47 7.60 -0.57
C GLY A 103 -12.88 6.41 -1.42
N GLY A 104 -14.10 6.45 -1.92
CA GLY A 104 -14.60 5.48 -2.86
C GLY A 104 -15.93 5.88 -3.46
N ILE A 105 -16.23 5.33 -4.63
CA ILE A 105 -17.52 5.48 -5.31
C ILE A 105 -18.07 4.09 -5.59
N ILE A 106 -19.36 3.89 -5.30
CA ILE A 106 -20.08 2.67 -5.64
C ILE A 106 -20.34 2.69 -7.14
N VAL A 107 -19.47 2.05 -7.92
CA VAL A 107 -19.55 2.03 -9.39
C VAL A 107 -18.78 0.83 -9.95
N ASP A 108 -19.27 0.29 -11.06
CA ASP A 108 -18.51 -0.60 -11.93
C ASP A 108 -17.98 0.26 -13.10
N PRO A 109 -16.70 0.68 -13.08
CA PRO A 109 -16.19 1.59 -14.10
C PRO A 109 -16.10 0.97 -15.48
N ALA A 110 -16.11 -0.38 -15.60
CA ALA A 110 -16.14 -1.05 -16.90
C ALA A 110 -17.48 -0.88 -17.64
N LYS A 111 -18.54 -0.48 -16.94
CA LYS A 111 -19.87 -0.20 -17.51
C LYS A 111 -20.07 1.26 -17.91
N LEU A 112 -19.08 2.10 -17.72
CA LEU A 112 -19.14 3.52 -18.06
C LEU A 112 -18.28 3.81 -19.29
N SER A 113 -18.74 4.72 -20.14
CA SER A 113 -17.87 5.32 -21.14
C SER A 113 -16.79 6.19 -20.47
N LYS A 114 -15.73 6.51 -21.20
CA LYS A 114 -14.68 7.42 -20.70
C LYS A 114 -15.25 8.79 -20.32
N ALA A 115 -16.22 9.28 -21.08
CA ALA A 115 -16.86 10.57 -20.83
C ALA A 115 -17.76 10.54 -19.57
N GLU A 116 -18.49 9.44 -19.38
CA GLU A 116 -19.29 9.23 -18.15
C GLU A 116 -18.41 9.10 -16.91
N LEU A 117 -17.30 8.36 -17.02
CA LEU A 117 -16.32 8.22 -15.94
C LEU A 117 -15.67 9.56 -15.57
N GLU A 118 -15.37 10.41 -16.57
CA GLU A 118 -14.86 11.76 -16.33
C GLU A 118 -15.90 12.63 -15.61
N ARG A 119 -17.16 12.64 -16.07
CA ARG A 119 -18.24 13.38 -15.40
C ARG A 119 -18.46 12.93 -13.97
N LEU A 120 -18.46 11.61 -13.73
CA LEU A 120 -18.55 11.04 -12.38
C LEU A 120 -17.40 11.51 -11.49
N THR A 121 -16.17 11.45 -12.01
CA THR A 121 -14.95 11.84 -11.28
C THR A 121 -15.00 13.32 -10.90
N ARG A 122 -15.35 14.20 -11.83
CA ARG A 122 -15.46 15.65 -11.58
C ARG A 122 -16.60 15.95 -10.60
N GLY A 123 -17.75 15.29 -10.76
CA GLY A 123 -18.87 15.42 -9.82
C GLY A 123 -18.54 14.96 -8.39
N TYR A 124 -17.71 13.91 -8.25
CA TYR A 124 -17.23 13.49 -6.94
C TYR A 124 -16.36 14.58 -6.29
N ILE A 125 -15.41 15.17 -7.03
CA ILE A 125 -14.56 16.25 -6.51
C ILE A 125 -15.40 17.48 -6.13
N ASP A 126 -16.37 17.89 -6.94
CA ASP A 126 -17.30 18.97 -6.59
C ASP A 126 -17.94 18.75 -5.21
N LYS A 127 -18.40 17.53 -4.92
CA LYS A 127 -19.08 17.20 -3.66
C LYS A 127 -18.15 17.14 -2.45
N ILE A 128 -16.91 16.69 -2.61
CA ILE A 128 -15.96 16.58 -1.49
C ILE A 128 -15.00 17.76 -1.37
N ALA A 129 -14.99 18.71 -2.29
CA ALA A 129 -14.12 19.88 -2.30
C ALA A 129 -14.03 20.63 -0.95
N PRO A 130 -15.12 20.82 -0.17
CA PRO A 130 -15.04 21.52 1.10
C PRO A 130 -14.14 20.89 2.15
N ILE A 131 -13.87 19.58 2.07
CA ILE A 131 -13.09 18.86 3.08
C ILE A 131 -11.71 18.41 2.59
N ILE A 132 -11.39 18.52 1.31
CA ILE A 132 -10.10 18.14 0.73
C ILE A 132 -9.21 19.33 0.48
N GLY A 133 -7.94 19.12 0.11
CA GLY A 133 -6.98 20.16 -0.24
C GLY A 133 -5.57 19.88 0.21
N GLU A 134 -4.62 20.63 -0.32
CA GLU A 134 -3.17 20.42 -0.09
C GLU A 134 -2.75 20.37 1.37
N LYS A 135 -3.50 20.99 2.29
CA LYS A 135 -3.22 21.09 3.73
C LYS A 135 -4.28 20.42 4.60
N ARG A 136 -5.25 19.72 4.00
CA ARG A 136 -6.39 19.12 4.71
C ARG A 136 -6.49 17.61 4.49
N ASP A 137 -6.58 17.23 3.22
CA ASP A 137 -6.78 15.84 2.82
C ASP A 137 -6.37 15.66 1.37
N ILE A 138 -5.46 14.73 1.13
CA ILE A 138 -4.77 14.54 -0.14
C ILE A 138 -5.15 13.19 -0.73
N PRO A 139 -6.06 13.16 -1.72
CA PRO A 139 -6.42 11.95 -2.45
C PRO A 139 -5.24 11.33 -3.22
N ALA A 140 -5.42 10.08 -3.63
CA ALA A 140 -4.46 9.32 -4.42
C ALA A 140 -5.18 8.22 -5.22
N PRO A 141 -4.52 7.52 -6.15
CA PRO A 141 -5.14 6.39 -6.83
C PRO A 141 -5.28 5.16 -5.91
N ASP A 142 -6.27 4.34 -6.23
CA ASP A 142 -6.55 3.04 -5.63
C ASP A 142 -7.14 2.11 -6.72
N MET A 143 -7.83 1.05 -6.34
CA MET A 143 -8.47 0.11 -7.27
C MET A 143 -9.34 0.85 -8.29
N ASN A 144 -9.11 0.54 -9.57
CA ASN A 144 -9.82 1.09 -10.72
C ASN A 144 -9.72 2.62 -10.88
N THR A 145 -8.73 3.26 -10.24
CA THR A 145 -8.35 4.65 -10.52
C THR A 145 -6.88 4.73 -10.93
N ASN A 146 -6.54 5.73 -11.72
CA ASN A 146 -5.23 5.85 -12.35
C ASN A 146 -4.82 7.32 -12.52
N ALA A 147 -3.66 7.55 -13.13
CA ALA A 147 -3.11 8.89 -13.35
C ALA A 147 -4.03 9.82 -14.18
N GLN A 148 -4.81 9.27 -15.11
CA GLN A 148 -5.77 10.05 -15.89
C GLN A 148 -6.90 10.57 -15.00
N ILE A 149 -7.45 9.69 -14.14
CA ILE A 149 -8.50 10.05 -13.18
C ILE A 149 -7.97 11.09 -12.18
N MET A 150 -6.73 10.92 -11.70
CA MET A 150 -6.09 11.92 -10.83
C MET A 150 -5.94 13.28 -11.53
N GLY A 151 -5.65 13.27 -12.83
CA GLY A 151 -5.61 14.49 -13.65
C GLY A 151 -6.96 15.20 -13.73
N TRP A 152 -8.06 14.46 -13.95
CA TRP A 152 -9.41 15.05 -13.95
C TRP A 152 -9.79 15.61 -12.57
N MET A 153 -9.45 14.89 -11.50
CA MET A 153 -9.68 15.35 -10.12
C MET A 153 -8.93 16.67 -9.86
N MET A 154 -7.65 16.72 -10.28
CA MET A 154 -6.83 17.93 -10.10
C MET A 154 -7.37 19.13 -10.88
N ASP A 155 -7.75 18.92 -12.13
CA ASP A 155 -8.30 19.98 -12.98
C ASP A 155 -9.60 20.54 -12.39
N GLU A 156 -10.50 19.66 -11.95
CA GLU A 156 -11.77 20.07 -11.35
C GLU A 156 -11.56 20.85 -10.04
N TYR A 157 -10.73 20.34 -9.14
CA TYR A 157 -10.43 21.02 -7.88
C TYR A 157 -9.80 22.40 -8.10
N SER A 158 -8.88 22.49 -9.06
CA SER A 158 -8.24 23.77 -9.43
C SER A 158 -9.25 24.79 -9.99
N LYS A 159 -10.23 24.33 -10.78
CA LYS A 159 -11.32 25.20 -11.27
C LYS A 159 -12.21 25.73 -10.15
N LEU A 160 -12.60 24.84 -9.22
CA LEU A 160 -13.46 25.21 -8.09
C LEU A 160 -12.79 26.26 -7.19
N ASN A 161 -11.48 26.14 -6.98
CA ASN A 161 -10.72 27.06 -6.15
C ASN A 161 -10.19 28.31 -6.90
N GLY A 162 -10.29 28.34 -8.22
CA GLY A 162 -9.79 29.45 -9.04
C GLY A 162 -8.27 29.57 -9.09
N GLN A 163 -7.53 28.51 -8.69
CA GLN A 163 -6.06 28.46 -8.70
C GLN A 163 -5.57 27.05 -9.00
N TYR A 164 -4.36 26.97 -9.59
CA TYR A 164 -3.71 25.70 -9.89
C TYR A 164 -3.07 25.12 -8.63
N GLU A 165 -3.67 24.05 -8.09
CA GLU A 165 -3.27 23.37 -6.85
C GLU A 165 -2.87 21.90 -7.10
N PRO A 166 -1.70 21.63 -7.69
CA PRO A 166 -1.29 20.26 -8.04
C PRO A 166 -0.93 19.41 -6.82
N GLY A 167 -0.65 20.01 -5.67
CA GLY A 167 -0.31 19.33 -4.43
C GLY A 167 -1.52 18.70 -3.73
N PHE A 168 -2.76 19.05 -4.14
CA PHE A 168 -3.95 18.52 -3.50
C PHE A 168 -4.15 17.01 -3.74
N ILE A 169 -3.50 16.41 -4.74
CA ILE A 169 -3.63 15.00 -5.12
C ILE A 169 -2.29 14.41 -5.56
N THR A 170 -2.08 13.13 -5.34
CA THR A 170 -0.87 12.42 -5.78
C THR A 170 -1.17 11.24 -6.70
N GLY A 171 -0.15 10.69 -7.34
CA GLY A 171 -0.30 9.62 -8.34
C GLY A 171 -0.70 10.15 -9.72
N LYS A 172 -0.40 11.41 -9.99
CA LYS A 172 -0.60 12.08 -11.28
C LYS A 172 0.40 11.59 -12.33
N ALA A 173 0.09 11.84 -13.60
CA ALA A 173 1.07 11.73 -14.67
C ALA A 173 2.22 12.76 -14.47
N ILE A 174 3.42 12.42 -14.93
CA ILE A 174 4.61 13.29 -14.80
C ILE A 174 4.34 14.67 -15.43
N SER A 175 3.66 14.72 -16.57
CA SER A 175 3.34 15.97 -17.29
C SER A 175 2.47 16.95 -16.49
N VAL A 176 1.82 16.50 -15.42
CA VAL A 176 0.94 17.33 -14.56
C VAL A 176 1.39 17.28 -13.09
N GLY A 177 2.68 17.11 -12.85
CA GLY A 177 3.27 17.17 -11.52
C GLY A 177 3.39 15.84 -10.78
N GLY A 178 3.33 14.70 -11.48
CA GLY A 178 3.65 13.39 -10.91
C GLY A 178 5.14 13.30 -10.54
N SER A 179 5.50 12.41 -9.60
CA SER A 179 6.88 12.19 -9.19
C SER A 179 7.52 11.05 -9.98
N LEU A 180 8.77 11.24 -10.41
CA LEU A 180 9.63 10.15 -10.85
C LEU A 180 9.78 9.11 -9.75
N GLY A 181 10.05 7.84 -10.13
CA GLY A 181 10.20 6.73 -9.18
C GLY A 181 8.89 6.19 -8.57
N ARG A 182 7.73 6.83 -8.82
CA ARG A 182 6.44 6.41 -8.21
C ARG A 182 6.00 5.01 -8.66
N THR A 183 6.23 4.65 -9.90
CA THR A 183 5.77 3.37 -10.47
C THR A 183 6.40 2.17 -9.75
N ALA A 184 7.69 2.23 -9.45
CA ALA A 184 8.42 1.18 -8.74
C ALA A 184 8.33 1.28 -7.22
N ALA A 185 7.78 2.35 -6.67
CA ALA A 185 7.92 2.72 -5.26
C ALA A 185 7.44 1.66 -4.27
N THR A 186 6.32 0.99 -4.54
CA THR A 186 5.79 -0.03 -3.63
C THR A 186 6.69 -1.27 -3.62
N GLY A 187 7.05 -1.79 -4.79
CA GLY A 187 7.98 -2.92 -4.90
C GLY A 187 9.35 -2.60 -4.33
N ARG A 188 9.83 -1.37 -4.48
CA ARG A 188 11.09 -0.92 -3.86
C ARG A 188 11.01 -0.95 -2.33
N GLY A 189 9.88 -0.56 -1.75
CA GLY A 189 9.65 -0.67 -0.30
C GLY A 189 9.79 -2.11 0.19
N VAL A 190 9.16 -3.05 -0.51
CA VAL A 190 9.26 -4.50 -0.22
C VAL A 190 10.72 -4.96 -0.27
N VAL A 191 11.44 -4.63 -1.35
CA VAL A 191 12.84 -5.04 -1.51
C VAL A 191 13.74 -4.42 -0.44
N VAL A 192 13.59 -3.13 -0.13
CA VAL A 192 14.39 -2.49 0.94
C VAL A 192 14.14 -3.16 2.29
N ALA A 193 12.91 -3.46 2.62
CA ALA A 193 12.56 -4.15 3.87
C ALA A 193 13.14 -5.57 3.92
N ALA A 194 13.04 -6.32 2.82
CA ALA A 194 13.63 -7.65 2.71
C ALA A 194 15.16 -7.63 2.83
N LEU A 195 15.85 -6.66 2.21
CA LEU A 195 17.30 -6.51 2.31
C LEU A 195 17.76 -6.18 3.74
N GLU A 196 16.99 -5.36 4.48
CA GLU A 196 17.29 -5.13 5.90
C GLU A 196 17.12 -6.42 6.73
N ALA A 197 16.09 -7.23 6.42
CA ALA A 197 15.90 -8.53 7.09
C ALA A 197 17.02 -9.54 6.75
N LEU A 198 17.47 -9.61 5.49
CA LEU A 198 18.64 -10.42 5.10
C LEU A 198 19.87 -10.01 5.88
N LYS A 199 20.13 -8.71 5.99
CA LYS A 199 21.25 -8.17 6.80
C LYS A 199 21.16 -8.58 8.27
N LEU A 200 19.98 -8.57 8.88
CA LEU A 200 19.80 -9.04 10.27
C LEU A 200 20.09 -10.54 10.44
N LYS A 201 19.80 -11.34 9.40
CA LYS A 201 20.10 -12.77 9.39
C LYS A 201 21.54 -13.09 8.94
N GLY A 202 22.36 -12.08 8.59
CA GLY A 202 23.73 -12.26 8.10
C GLY A 202 23.84 -12.85 6.70
N ILE A 203 22.76 -12.80 5.90
CA ILE A 203 22.68 -13.37 4.56
C ILE A 203 23.00 -12.27 3.53
N GLN A 204 23.96 -12.54 2.63
CA GLN A 204 24.25 -11.62 1.54
C GLN A 204 23.19 -11.74 0.43
N PRO A 205 22.83 -10.65 -0.28
CA PRO A 205 21.81 -10.72 -1.32
C PRO A 205 22.07 -11.79 -2.40
N HIS A 206 23.32 -11.98 -2.80
CA HIS A 206 23.69 -12.97 -3.83
C HIS A 206 23.60 -14.44 -3.36
N GLU A 207 23.49 -14.67 -2.06
CA GLU A 207 23.26 -16.00 -1.44
C GLU A 207 21.76 -16.29 -1.29
N ALA A 208 20.93 -15.26 -1.38
CA ALA A 208 19.50 -15.37 -1.14
C ALA A 208 18.72 -15.76 -2.40
N THR A 209 17.68 -16.57 -2.21
CA THR A 209 16.68 -16.89 -3.23
C THR A 209 15.36 -16.21 -2.88
N ALA A 210 14.56 -15.88 -3.91
CA ALA A 210 13.25 -15.28 -3.72
C ALA A 210 12.16 -15.95 -4.57
N ALA A 211 10.95 -16.03 -4.01
CA ALA A 211 9.70 -16.33 -4.71
C ALA A 211 8.78 -15.11 -4.61
N VAL A 212 8.22 -14.67 -5.73
CA VAL A 212 7.30 -13.52 -5.77
C VAL A 212 5.94 -13.98 -6.28
N GLN A 213 4.95 -13.92 -5.43
CA GLN A 213 3.56 -14.23 -5.79
C GLN A 213 2.87 -12.99 -6.33
N GLY A 214 2.36 -13.09 -7.55
CA GLY A 214 1.75 -11.97 -8.27
C GLY A 214 2.78 -11.21 -9.11
N PHE A 215 2.48 -11.00 -10.40
CA PHE A 215 3.34 -10.26 -11.34
C PHE A 215 2.62 -9.00 -11.89
N GLY A 216 1.76 -8.40 -11.05
CA GLY A 216 1.18 -7.07 -11.27
C GLY A 216 2.19 -5.95 -11.00
N ASN A 217 1.70 -4.72 -10.81
CA ASN A 217 2.59 -3.57 -10.59
C ASN A 217 3.56 -3.77 -9.41
N VAL A 218 3.09 -4.23 -8.25
CA VAL A 218 3.95 -4.42 -7.07
C VAL A 218 4.92 -5.57 -7.30
N GLY A 219 4.42 -6.76 -7.69
CA GLY A 219 5.24 -7.95 -7.80
C GLY A 219 6.27 -7.88 -8.93
N SER A 220 5.94 -7.34 -10.09
CA SER A 220 6.90 -7.19 -11.19
C SER A 220 8.08 -6.27 -10.83
N TRP A 221 7.80 -5.16 -10.11
CA TRP A 221 8.87 -4.30 -9.62
C TRP A 221 9.63 -4.91 -8.45
N THR A 222 8.96 -5.65 -7.56
CA THR A 222 9.64 -6.41 -6.51
C THR A 222 10.63 -7.41 -7.10
N ALA A 223 10.20 -8.20 -8.09
CA ALA A 223 11.05 -9.17 -8.76
C ALA A 223 12.26 -8.52 -9.45
N LYS A 224 12.03 -7.48 -10.26
CA LYS A 224 13.11 -6.74 -10.95
C LYS A 224 14.14 -6.17 -9.96
N LEU A 225 13.66 -5.54 -8.90
CA LEU A 225 14.54 -4.91 -7.91
C LEU A 225 15.25 -5.92 -7.00
N PHE A 226 14.71 -7.13 -6.82
CA PHE A 226 15.46 -8.24 -6.22
C PHE A 226 16.61 -8.66 -7.13
N CYS A 227 16.39 -8.81 -8.44
CA CYS A 227 17.45 -9.11 -9.41
C CYS A 227 18.54 -8.02 -9.40
N ASP A 228 18.16 -6.73 -9.40
CA ASP A 228 19.09 -5.60 -9.31
C ASP A 228 19.94 -5.63 -8.03
N ALA A 229 19.37 -6.13 -6.93
CA ALA A 229 20.08 -6.29 -5.66
C ALA A 229 20.95 -7.55 -5.59
N GLY A 230 20.93 -8.40 -6.61
CA GLY A 230 21.68 -9.66 -6.66
C GLY A 230 20.96 -10.85 -6.02
N VAL A 231 19.68 -10.71 -5.60
CA VAL A 231 18.88 -11.83 -5.09
C VAL A 231 18.40 -12.69 -6.26
N LYS A 232 18.56 -14.01 -6.16
CA LYS A 232 18.13 -14.95 -7.19
C LYS A 232 16.62 -15.19 -7.11
N VAL A 233 15.85 -14.63 -8.02
CA VAL A 233 14.40 -14.86 -8.11
C VAL A 233 14.16 -16.16 -8.87
N ILE A 234 13.65 -17.21 -8.18
CA ILE A 234 13.48 -18.55 -8.75
C ILE A 234 12.03 -18.95 -8.99
N ALA A 235 11.05 -18.21 -8.45
CA ALA A 235 9.64 -18.47 -8.70
C ALA A 235 8.86 -17.16 -8.82
N LEU A 236 7.93 -17.16 -9.78
CA LEU A 236 7.03 -16.05 -10.10
C LEU A 236 5.62 -16.58 -10.35
N SER A 237 4.58 -15.82 -10.01
CA SER A 237 3.21 -16.17 -10.39
C SER A 237 2.41 -14.97 -10.87
N ASP A 238 1.35 -15.24 -11.60
CA ASP A 238 0.27 -14.32 -11.91
C ASP A 238 -1.10 -14.97 -11.67
N VAL A 239 -2.18 -14.38 -12.19
CA VAL A 239 -3.54 -14.91 -12.03
C VAL A 239 -3.79 -16.24 -12.76
N TYR A 240 -2.91 -16.61 -13.69
CA TYR A 240 -3.04 -17.83 -14.50
C TYR A 240 -2.24 -19.02 -13.94
N GLY A 241 -1.27 -18.75 -13.03
CA GLY A 241 -0.46 -19.79 -12.41
C GLY A 241 0.92 -19.32 -12.01
N ALA A 242 1.83 -20.26 -11.77
CA ALA A 242 3.19 -19.95 -11.35
C ALA A 242 4.23 -20.68 -12.21
N ILE A 243 5.44 -20.13 -12.23
CA ILE A 243 6.61 -20.68 -12.93
C ILE A 243 7.81 -20.74 -12.00
N PHE A 244 8.64 -21.74 -12.22
CA PHE A 244 9.88 -22.00 -11.48
C PHE A 244 11.06 -22.14 -12.46
N LYS A 245 12.23 -21.61 -12.07
CA LYS A 245 13.49 -21.79 -12.77
C LYS A 245 14.62 -21.80 -11.75
N GLU A 246 15.32 -22.94 -11.66
CA GLU A 246 16.37 -23.18 -10.66
C GLU A 246 17.54 -22.18 -10.76
N ASP A 247 17.96 -21.85 -11.97
CA ASP A 247 19.03 -20.88 -12.24
C ASP A 247 18.61 -19.41 -11.99
N GLY A 248 17.31 -19.18 -11.71
CA GLY A 248 16.73 -17.85 -11.56
C GLY A 248 16.26 -17.22 -12.87
N PHE A 249 15.48 -16.16 -12.71
CA PHE A 249 14.92 -15.39 -13.81
C PHE A 249 15.70 -14.08 -14.05
N ASP A 250 15.84 -13.68 -15.31
CA ASP A 250 15.97 -12.27 -15.65
C ASP A 250 14.56 -11.64 -15.59
N CYS A 251 14.27 -10.89 -14.52
CA CYS A 251 12.93 -10.37 -14.28
C CYS A 251 12.54 -9.23 -15.22
N TYR A 252 13.50 -8.60 -15.91
CA TYR A 252 13.21 -7.64 -16.97
C TYR A 252 12.78 -8.32 -18.25
N ASP A 253 13.40 -9.47 -18.59
CA ASP A 253 13.00 -10.27 -19.73
C ASP A 253 11.63 -10.92 -19.51
N VAL A 254 11.36 -11.42 -18.29
CA VAL A 254 10.00 -11.89 -17.92
C VAL A 254 8.96 -10.76 -18.05
N ASP A 255 9.26 -9.53 -17.61
CA ASP A 255 8.34 -8.39 -17.74
C ASP A 255 8.07 -8.05 -19.23
N ALA A 256 9.08 -8.13 -20.08
CA ALA A 256 8.92 -7.97 -21.52
C ALA A 256 8.08 -9.09 -22.15
N TYR A 257 8.28 -10.33 -21.70
CA TYR A 257 7.49 -11.48 -22.12
C TYR A 257 6.01 -11.31 -21.72
N VAL A 258 5.74 -10.95 -20.46
CA VAL A 258 4.37 -10.73 -19.95
C VAL A 258 3.66 -9.61 -20.71
N LYS A 259 4.35 -8.51 -21.02
CA LYS A 259 3.78 -7.42 -21.85
C LYS A 259 3.36 -7.89 -23.24
N LYS A 260 4.01 -8.91 -23.77
CA LYS A 260 3.71 -9.47 -25.09
C LYS A 260 2.63 -10.55 -25.06
N THR A 261 2.62 -11.39 -24.02
CA THR A 261 1.79 -12.60 -23.92
C THR A 261 0.61 -12.48 -22.97
N GLY A 262 0.66 -11.54 -22.01
CA GLY A 262 -0.33 -11.34 -20.97
C GLY A 262 -0.14 -12.19 -19.71
N SER A 263 0.87 -13.10 -19.66
CA SER A 263 1.09 -13.99 -18.52
C SER A 263 2.54 -14.42 -18.38
N VAL A 264 2.95 -14.79 -17.16
CA VAL A 264 4.26 -15.43 -16.89
C VAL A 264 4.29 -16.88 -17.42
N ILE A 265 3.12 -17.51 -17.59
CA ILE A 265 3.03 -18.92 -18.00
C ILE A 265 3.61 -19.12 -19.39
N GLY A 266 4.39 -20.20 -19.55
CA GLY A 266 5.06 -20.51 -20.82
C GLY A 266 6.34 -19.72 -21.07
N TYR A 267 6.86 -18.97 -20.09
CA TYR A 267 8.16 -18.32 -20.21
C TYR A 267 9.26 -19.34 -20.52
N PRO A 268 10.11 -19.10 -21.54
CA PRO A 268 11.09 -20.08 -21.99
C PRO A 268 12.07 -20.54 -20.90
N GLY A 269 12.29 -21.84 -20.83
CA GLY A 269 13.20 -22.46 -19.84
C GLY A 269 12.67 -22.51 -18.41
N SER A 270 11.41 -22.15 -18.18
CA SER A 270 10.73 -22.34 -16.89
C SER A 270 9.86 -23.60 -16.86
N LYS A 271 9.62 -24.09 -15.63
CA LYS A 271 8.66 -25.16 -15.35
C LYS A 271 7.41 -24.53 -14.74
N ALA A 272 6.23 -24.93 -15.22
CA ALA A 272 4.97 -24.55 -14.58
C ALA A 272 4.83 -25.27 -13.23
N ILE A 273 4.42 -24.50 -12.21
CA ILE A 273 4.10 -24.99 -10.87
C ILE A 273 2.77 -24.38 -10.40
N SER A 274 2.19 -24.92 -9.35
CA SER A 274 0.98 -24.35 -8.73
C SER A 274 1.32 -23.18 -7.80
N ASN A 275 0.31 -22.35 -7.49
CA ASN A 275 0.45 -21.30 -6.47
C ASN A 275 0.79 -21.88 -5.08
N ALA A 276 0.25 -23.05 -4.75
CA ALA A 276 0.55 -23.74 -3.48
C ALA A 276 2.03 -24.18 -3.42
N GLU A 277 2.59 -24.70 -4.51
CA GLU A 277 4.02 -25.05 -4.59
C GLU A 277 4.90 -23.81 -4.47
N LEU A 278 4.51 -22.66 -5.07
CA LEU A 278 5.25 -21.42 -4.92
C LEU A 278 5.26 -20.93 -3.46
N LEU A 279 4.10 -20.93 -2.78
CA LEU A 279 3.99 -20.48 -1.39
C LEU A 279 4.73 -21.40 -0.40
N ALA A 280 4.86 -22.68 -0.72
CA ALA A 280 5.56 -23.68 0.10
C ALA A 280 7.05 -23.84 -0.26
N MET A 281 7.55 -23.05 -1.23
CA MET A 281 8.91 -23.22 -1.74
C MET A 281 9.97 -22.88 -0.69
N ASP A 282 11.04 -23.69 -0.66
CA ASP A 282 12.22 -23.41 0.15
C ASP A 282 13.02 -22.27 -0.49
N VAL A 283 12.78 -21.07 0.00
CA VAL A 283 13.43 -19.81 -0.43
C VAL A 283 13.83 -18.98 0.77
N THR A 284 14.79 -18.12 0.58
CA THR A 284 15.16 -17.17 1.63
C THR A 284 14.05 -16.14 1.85
N VAL A 285 13.45 -15.61 0.76
CA VAL A 285 12.41 -14.59 0.82
C VAL A 285 11.19 -15.01 0.00
N LEU A 286 10.02 -15.05 0.63
CA LEU A 286 8.73 -15.13 -0.03
C LEU A 286 8.09 -13.74 -0.01
N ALA A 287 7.71 -13.22 -1.18
CA ALA A 287 7.04 -11.92 -1.33
C ALA A 287 5.62 -12.10 -1.89
N PRO A 288 4.58 -12.18 -1.02
CA PRO A 288 3.19 -12.19 -1.46
C PRO A 288 2.79 -10.78 -1.92
N CYS A 289 2.68 -10.61 -3.24
CA CYS A 289 2.37 -9.33 -3.92
C CYS A 289 1.07 -9.38 -4.74
N ALA A 290 0.28 -10.45 -4.62
CA ALA A 290 -0.95 -10.64 -5.39
C ALA A 290 -2.15 -9.93 -4.76
N ILE A 291 -2.86 -10.62 -3.89
CA ILE A 291 -4.08 -10.16 -3.21
C ILE A 291 -4.02 -10.53 -1.72
N GLU A 292 -5.07 -10.17 -0.99
CA GLU A 292 -5.27 -10.56 0.41
C GLU A 292 -5.46 -12.08 0.58
N LEU A 293 -5.32 -12.57 1.83
CA LEU A 293 -5.66 -13.93 2.28
C LEU A 293 -4.93 -15.05 1.51
N GLN A 294 -3.66 -14.88 1.23
CA GLN A 294 -2.85 -15.87 0.52
C GLN A 294 -2.19 -16.87 1.46
N LEU A 295 -1.76 -16.41 2.62
CA LEU A 295 -1.21 -17.25 3.69
C LEU A 295 -2.27 -17.40 4.78
N THR A 296 -2.75 -18.63 4.93
CA THR A 296 -3.88 -18.97 5.82
C THR A 296 -3.47 -20.11 6.77
N MET A 297 -4.30 -20.38 7.76
CA MET A 297 -4.11 -21.53 8.66
C MET A 297 -3.87 -22.85 7.91
N GLU A 298 -4.45 -22.99 6.72
CA GLU A 298 -4.39 -24.23 5.93
C GLU A 298 -3.01 -24.45 5.28
N ASN A 299 -2.30 -23.38 4.90
CA ASN A 299 -1.05 -23.47 4.15
C ASN A 299 0.19 -22.94 4.89
N ALA A 300 0.03 -22.19 5.98
CA ALA A 300 1.14 -21.60 6.73
C ALA A 300 2.14 -22.64 7.25
N ALA A 301 1.66 -23.84 7.63
CA ALA A 301 2.52 -24.92 8.08
C ALA A 301 3.47 -25.43 6.98
N ALA A 302 3.06 -25.36 5.72
CA ALA A 302 3.86 -25.79 4.56
C ALA A 302 4.91 -24.75 4.12
N VAL A 303 4.81 -23.49 4.53
CA VAL A 303 5.77 -22.44 4.17
C VAL A 303 7.17 -22.79 4.68
N GLN A 304 8.17 -22.75 3.81
CA GLN A 304 9.57 -23.02 4.13
C GLN A 304 10.46 -21.76 4.05
N ALA A 305 9.92 -20.64 3.61
CA ALA A 305 10.65 -19.38 3.53
C ALA A 305 11.13 -18.91 4.91
N SER A 306 12.35 -18.37 4.97
CA SER A 306 12.91 -17.81 6.20
C SER A 306 12.40 -16.41 6.50
N ILE A 307 12.00 -15.67 5.46
CA ILE A 307 11.47 -14.31 5.50
C ILE A 307 10.24 -14.24 4.63
N ILE A 308 9.17 -13.65 5.13
CA ILE A 308 8.01 -13.23 4.34
C ILE A 308 7.99 -11.71 4.32
N CYS A 309 7.89 -11.10 3.12
CA CYS A 309 7.83 -9.66 2.97
C CYS A 309 6.56 -9.26 2.19
N GLU A 310 5.58 -8.71 2.88
CA GLU A 310 4.23 -8.53 2.37
C GLU A 310 4.10 -7.32 1.43
N GLY A 311 4.00 -7.58 0.13
CA GLY A 311 3.76 -6.55 -0.88
C GLY A 311 2.27 -6.23 -1.08
N ALA A 312 1.39 -7.23 -0.97
CA ALA A 312 -0.07 -7.05 -0.94
C ALA A 312 -0.54 -6.51 0.43
N ASN A 313 -1.78 -6.04 0.52
CA ASN A 313 -2.39 -5.70 1.80
C ASN A 313 -3.08 -6.93 2.39
N GLY A 314 -2.85 -7.23 3.66
CA GLY A 314 -3.46 -8.34 4.39
C GLY A 314 -3.27 -9.72 3.74
N PRO A 315 -2.09 -10.08 3.21
CA PRO A 315 -1.91 -11.36 2.55
C PRO A 315 -1.86 -12.54 3.53
N THR A 316 -1.57 -12.28 4.80
CA THR A 316 -1.43 -13.28 5.86
C THR A 316 -2.54 -13.13 6.89
N THR A 317 -3.25 -14.23 7.20
CA THR A 317 -4.27 -14.23 8.25
C THR A 317 -3.63 -14.24 9.64
N PRO A 318 -4.32 -13.78 10.70
CA PRO A 318 -3.77 -13.82 12.06
C PRO A 318 -3.37 -15.22 12.52
N GLU A 319 -4.17 -16.23 12.20
CA GLU A 319 -3.88 -17.62 12.53
C GLU A 319 -2.62 -18.15 11.80
N ALA A 320 -2.42 -17.69 10.56
CA ALA A 320 -1.20 -17.99 9.81
C ALA A 320 0.02 -17.31 10.42
N ASP A 321 -0.12 -16.04 10.87
CA ASP A 321 0.94 -15.31 11.57
C ASP A 321 1.44 -16.08 12.80
N ASP A 322 0.53 -16.61 13.64
CA ASP A 322 0.88 -17.38 14.83
C ASP A 322 1.65 -18.67 14.48
N ILE A 323 1.24 -19.36 13.40
CA ILE A 323 1.94 -20.57 12.90
C ILE A 323 3.34 -20.20 12.39
N LEU A 324 3.45 -19.12 11.62
CA LEU A 324 4.72 -18.66 11.05
C LEU A 324 5.69 -18.16 12.14
N GLU A 325 5.17 -17.46 13.16
CA GLU A 325 5.93 -17.06 14.33
C GLU A 325 6.50 -18.27 15.08
N ALA A 326 5.66 -19.29 15.35
CA ALA A 326 6.08 -20.52 16.01
C ALA A 326 7.17 -21.29 15.21
N LYS A 327 7.20 -21.14 13.88
CA LYS A 327 8.24 -21.69 12.99
C LYS A 327 9.51 -20.84 12.93
N GLY A 328 9.54 -19.66 13.56
CA GLY A 328 10.67 -18.72 13.49
C GLY A 328 10.80 -17.99 12.15
N VAL A 329 9.74 -17.94 11.34
CA VAL A 329 9.69 -17.18 10.09
C VAL A 329 9.56 -15.69 10.41
N MET A 330 10.43 -14.87 9.83
CA MET A 330 10.32 -13.42 9.99
C MET A 330 9.29 -12.84 9.01
N VAL A 331 8.13 -12.44 9.51
CA VAL A 331 7.09 -11.79 8.69
C VAL A 331 7.23 -10.29 8.78
N ILE A 332 7.56 -9.63 7.67
CA ILE A 332 7.59 -8.17 7.54
C ILE A 332 6.22 -7.71 7.06
N PRO A 333 5.43 -7.02 7.91
CA PRO A 333 4.03 -6.76 7.64
C PRO A 333 3.84 -5.72 6.52
N ASP A 334 2.69 -5.80 5.86
CA ASP A 334 2.26 -4.95 4.77
C ASP A 334 2.33 -3.45 5.08
N ILE A 335 1.87 -3.02 6.27
CA ILE A 335 1.90 -1.61 6.68
C ILE A 335 3.32 -1.03 6.74
N LEU A 336 4.35 -1.86 6.82
CA LEU A 336 5.76 -1.48 6.70
C LEU A 336 6.27 -1.73 5.28
N ALA A 337 6.20 -2.97 4.78
CA ALA A 337 6.87 -3.40 3.55
C ALA A 337 6.37 -2.64 2.31
N ASN A 338 5.04 -2.48 2.15
CA ASN A 338 4.47 -1.80 1.00
C ASN A 338 4.33 -0.27 1.19
N GLY A 339 4.87 0.28 2.29
CA GLY A 339 4.87 1.71 2.61
C GLY A 339 5.64 2.60 1.61
N GLY A 340 6.45 2.00 0.73
CA GLY A 340 7.20 2.74 -0.29
C GLY A 340 6.34 3.58 -1.23
N GLY A 341 5.14 3.08 -1.57
CA GLY A 341 4.20 3.81 -2.42
C GLY A 341 3.72 5.13 -1.80
N VAL A 342 3.31 5.12 -0.54
CA VAL A 342 2.89 6.35 0.16
C VAL A 342 4.07 7.27 0.45
N THR A 343 5.28 6.72 0.65
CA THR A 343 6.52 7.51 0.82
C THR A 343 6.81 8.37 -0.43
N VAL A 344 6.76 7.79 -1.63
CA VAL A 344 6.96 8.57 -2.86
C VAL A 344 5.76 9.47 -3.15
N SER A 345 4.55 9.11 -2.74
CA SER A 345 3.41 10.04 -2.78
C SER A 345 3.64 11.27 -1.88
N TYR A 346 4.29 11.10 -0.72
CA TYR A 346 4.71 12.23 0.11
C TYR A 346 5.72 13.13 -0.62
N PHE A 347 6.70 12.55 -1.30
CA PHE A 347 7.65 13.33 -2.10
C PHE A 347 6.97 14.06 -3.26
N GLU A 348 6.00 13.43 -3.95
CA GLU A 348 5.21 14.09 -4.98
C GLU A 348 4.49 15.32 -4.42
N TRP A 349 3.86 15.18 -3.24
CA TRP A 349 3.22 16.31 -2.56
C TRP A 349 4.19 17.45 -2.24
N VAL A 350 5.35 17.14 -1.63
CA VAL A 350 6.40 18.13 -1.32
C VAL A 350 6.86 18.84 -2.59
N GLN A 351 7.18 18.10 -3.65
CA GLN A 351 7.61 18.66 -4.93
C GLN A 351 6.56 19.59 -5.54
N ASN A 352 5.28 19.24 -5.42
CA ASN A 352 4.20 20.08 -5.94
C ASN A 352 3.96 21.34 -5.09
N LEU A 353 4.07 21.28 -3.75
CA LEU A 353 3.96 22.45 -2.87
C LEU A 353 5.05 23.48 -3.13
N TYR A 354 6.27 23.03 -3.39
CA TYR A 354 7.42 23.90 -3.64
C TYR A 354 7.66 24.20 -5.13
N ARG A 355 6.94 23.51 -6.05
CA ARG A 355 7.15 23.62 -7.50
C ARG A 355 8.59 23.30 -7.91
N TYR A 356 9.26 22.40 -7.17
CA TYR A 356 10.63 21.98 -7.38
C TYR A 356 10.69 20.46 -7.46
N PHE A 357 11.01 19.93 -8.64
CA PHE A 357 10.96 18.49 -8.93
C PHE A 357 12.34 17.87 -8.83
N TRP A 358 12.41 16.75 -8.13
CA TRP A 358 13.64 16.01 -7.86
C TRP A 358 13.96 15.04 -8.99
N PRO A 359 15.27 14.81 -9.29
CA PRO A 359 15.71 13.71 -10.14
C PRO A 359 15.29 12.36 -9.54
N GLU A 360 15.08 11.35 -10.39
CA GLU A 360 14.64 10.02 -9.94
C GLU A 360 15.60 9.40 -8.91
N LYS A 361 16.92 9.57 -9.12
CA LYS A 361 17.95 9.10 -8.19
C LYS A 361 17.73 9.64 -6.78
N GLU A 362 17.44 10.94 -6.64
CA GLU A 362 17.19 11.58 -5.35
C GLU A 362 15.92 11.03 -4.68
N VAL A 363 14.84 10.83 -5.46
CA VAL A 363 13.60 10.21 -4.96
C VAL A 363 13.88 8.81 -4.42
N ILE A 364 14.64 8.00 -5.15
CA ILE A 364 15.00 6.63 -4.77
C ILE A 364 15.85 6.61 -3.49
N GLU A 365 16.87 7.45 -3.40
CA GLU A 365 17.75 7.53 -2.23
C GLU A 365 16.98 7.94 -0.97
N LYS A 366 16.13 8.96 -1.07
CA LYS A 366 15.27 9.41 0.03
C LYS A 366 14.25 8.34 0.43
N GLN A 367 13.64 7.65 -0.53
CA GLN A 367 12.73 6.53 -0.25
C GLN A 367 13.44 5.41 0.51
N ASN A 368 14.60 4.97 0.01
CA ASN A 368 15.37 3.92 0.65
C ASN A 368 15.76 4.29 2.09
N ALA A 369 16.17 5.54 2.32
CA ALA A 369 16.54 6.03 3.66
C ALA A 369 15.33 5.98 4.62
N LEU A 370 14.15 6.45 4.22
CA LEU A 370 12.94 6.41 5.05
C LEU A 370 12.48 4.99 5.32
N MET A 371 12.49 4.12 4.31
CA MET A 371 12.10 2.71 4.48
C MET A 371 13.02 1.97 5.46
N ARG A 372 14.35 2.17 5.37
CA ARG A 372 15.31 1.61 6.33
C ARG A 372 15.08 2.14 7.75
N LYS A 373 14.82 3.44 7.89
CA LYS A 373 14.51 4.05 9.20
C LYS A 373 13.26 3.44 9.80
N ALA A 374 12.19 3.28 9.01
CA ALA A 374 10.94 2.66 9.44
C ALA A 374 11.15 1.20 9.86
N PHE A 375 11.85 0.41 9.03
CA PHE A 375 12.17 -0.98 9.36
C PHE A 375 12.94 -1.09 10.68
N LYS A 376 13.97 -0.26 10.87
CA LYS A 376 14.77 -0.23 12.11
C LYS A 376 13.90 0.08 13.33
N ALA A 377 13.03 1.10 13.24
CA ALA A 377 12.14 1.47 14.34
C ALA A 377 11.18 0.32 14.72
N VAL A 378 10.60 -0.36 13.73
CA VAL A 378 9.72 -1.52 13.96
C VAL A 378 10.50 -2.69 14.57
N TYR A 379 11.69 -2.99 14.06
CA TYR A 379 12.53 -4.06 14.59
C TYR A 379 12.97 -3.81 16.03
N GLU A 380 13.35 -2.58 16.36
CA GLU A 380 13.72 -2.20 17.74
C GLU A 380 12.54 -2.34 18.70
N LYS A 381 11.33 -1.95 18.27
CA LYS A 381 10.11 -2.15 19.07
C LYS A 381 9.74 -3.62 19.22
N ALA A 382 9.89 -4.42 18.18
CA ALA A 382 9.69 -5.86 18.26
C ALA A 382 10.59 -6.52 19.32
N LYS A 383 11.86 -6.13 19.35
CA LYS A 383 12.81 -6.59 20.39
C LYS A 383 12.48 -6.05 21.79
N GLN A 384 12.14 -4.77 21.91
CA GLN A 384 11.84 -4.12 23.18
C GLN A 384 10.65 -4.78 23.88
N TYR A 385 9.61 -5.11 23.13
CA TYR A 385 8.36 -5.64 23.68
C TYR A 385 8.23 -7.17 23.51
N ASN A 386 9.21 -7.81 22.88
CA ASN A 386 9.19 -9.26 22.56
C ASN A 386 7.90 -9.67 21.83
N VAL A 387 7.62 -8.99 20.73
CA VAL A 387 6.43 -9.21 19.87
C VAL A 387 6.84 -9.35 18.42
N THR A 388 5.89 -9.82 17.57
CA THR A 388 6.09 -9.90 16.10
C THR A 388 6.33 -8.52 15.49
N LEU A 389 6.96 -8.47 14.31
CA LEU A 389 7.13 -7.22 13.56
C LEU A 389 5.77 -6.57 13.22
N ARG A 390 4.71 -7.36 13.04
CA ARG A 390 3.35 -6.85 12.79
C ARG A 390 2.82 -6.08 13.99
N VAL A 391 2.86 -6.65 15.17
CA VAL A 391 2.44 -5.95 16.42
C VAL A 391 3.33 -4.73 16.67
N ALA A 392 4.64 -4.88 16.48
CA ALA A 392 5.59 -3.78 16.64
C ALA A 392 5.36 -2.62 15.67
N ALA A 393 4.92 -2.88 14.43
CA ALA A 393 4.56 -1.83 13.49
C ALA A 393 3.36 -1.01 13.99
N TYR A 394 2.34 -1.66 14.57
CA TYR A 394 1.25 -0.94 15.22
C TYR A 394 1.74 -0.16 16.46
N ILE A 395 2.64 -0.72 17.28
CA ILE A 395 3.23 0.00 18.43
C ILE A 395 3.96 1.28 17.97
N VAL A 396 4.72 1.21 16.87
CA VAL A 396 5.38 2.40 16.29
C VAL A 396 4.35 3.44 15.83
N ALA A 397 3.29 3.00 15.15
CA ALA A 397 2.23 3.90 14.68
C ALA A 397 1.49 4.58 15.84
N LEU A 398 1.01 3.77 16.79
CA LEU A 398 0.24 4.25 17.94
C LEU A 398 1.09 5.14 18.85
N GLY A 399 2.35 4.80 19.08
CA GLY A 399 3.26 5.62 19.88
C GLY A 399 3.50 7.00 19.29
N SER A 400 3.64 7.09 17.95
CA SER A 400 3.78 8.39 17.28
C SER A 400 2.51 9.25 17.37
N LEU A 401 1.33 8.62 17.30
CA LEU A 401 0.04 9.29 17.45
C LEU A 401 -0.16 9.76 18.91
N GLU A 402 0.08 8.89 19.87
CA GLU A 402 -0.04 9.20 21.30
C GLU A 402 0.88 10.36 21.72
N GLU A 403 2.15 10.31 21.30
CA GLU A 403 3.11 11.37 21.57
C GLU A 403 2.62 12.73 21.03
N ALA A 404 2.15 12.74 19.77
CA ALA A 404 1.61 13.95 19.17
C ALA A 404 0.35 14.45 19.88
N MET A 405 -0.55 13.55 20.32
CA MET A 405 -1.75 13.91 21.08
C MET A 405 -1.39 14.52 22.45
N LYS A 406 -0.44 13.92 23.19
CA LYS A 406 0.04 14.44 24.48
C LYS A 406 0.64 15.85 24.34
N ILE A 407 1.53 16.05 23.35
CA ILE A 407 2.13 17.37 23.10
C ILE A 407 1.09 18.42 22.72
N ARG A 408 0.05 18.03 22.01
CA ARG A 408 -1.06 18.93 21.60
C ARG A 408 -2.13 19.12 22.69
N GLY A 409 -2.01 18.47 23.84
CA GLY A 409 -2.98 18.55 24.94
C GLY A 409 -4.34 17.93 24.61
N MET A 410 -4.35 16.88 23.80
CA MET A 410 -5.58 16.15 23.43
C MET A 410 -5.89 15.01 24.41
N VAL A 411 -4.87 14.50 25.08
CA VAL A 411 -4.90 13.45 26.11
C VAL A 411 -3.85 13.74 27.18
#